data_cbe86158fc7447cd8ca0e7a9767bc12c
#
_entry.id   cbe86158fc7447cd8ca0e7a9767bc12c
#
_cell.length_a   1.000
_cell.length_b   1.000
_cell.length_c   1.000
_cell.angle_alpha   90.00
_cell.angle_beta   90.00
_cell.angle_gamma   90.00
#
_symmetry.space_group_name_H-M   'P 1'
#
loop_
_entity.id
_entity.type
_entity.pdbx_description
1 polymer ?
#
loop_
_entity_poly.entity_id
_entity_poly.type
_entity_poly.pdbx_seq_one_letter_code
_entity_poly.pdbx_strand_id
1 'polypeptide(L)'
;VMPLSAAFFNWLIPLQIGARDVAFPRLNALSYWIFLFGSILINFSWITGEAPNGGWFGYAPNSGVTFNPGKGMTYWVVGLNVLGISSIAAGLNFVTTIINMRAPGMSMFKMPIFTWMTLVTSILIILALPILAVAGIQLQTDRIYGTHFFNSLGGGDPVMWQHIFWLF
;
A
#
# COMPACT_ATOMS: atom_id res chain seq x y z
N VAL A 1 -10.99 -7.24 -1.39
CA VAL A 1 -9.98 -8.33 -1.28
C VAL A 1 -8.98 -8.04 -0.17
N MET A 2 -8.28 -6.89 -0.17
CA MET A 2 -7.21 -6.58 0.78
C MET A 2 -7.60 -6.69 2.27
N PRO A 3 -8.72 -6.13 2.77
CA PRO A 3 -9.10 -6.27 4.18
C PRO A 3 -9.33 -7.72 4.60
N LEU A 4 -9.93 -8.51 3.71
CA LEU A 4 -10.20 -9.92 3.98
C LEU A 4 -8.90 -10.73 4.05
N SER A 5 -7.96 -10.49 3.13
CA SER A 5 -6.65 -11.13 3.14
C SER A 5 -5.88 -10.79 4.42
N ALA A 6 -5.88 -9.52 4.83
CA ALA A 6 -5.24 -9.08 6.08
C ALA A 6 -5.87 -9.74 7.32
N ALA A 7 -7.20 -9.91 7.34
CA ALA A 7 -7.89 -10.62 8.41
C ALA A 7 -7.44 -12.09 8.50
N PHE A 8 -7.38 -12.78 7.35
CA PHE A 8 -6.87 -14.17 7.32
C PHE A 8 -5.42 -14.27 7.75
N PHE A 9 -4.55 -13.36 7.32
CA PHE A 9 -3.15 -13.36 7.75
C PHE A 9 -3.02 -13.19 9.27
N ASN A 10 -3.76 -12.26 9.85
CA ASN A 10 -3.73 -12.02 11.29
C ASN A 10 -4.24 -13.19 12.11
N TRP A 11 -5.20 -13.96 11.59
CA TRP A 11 -5.79 -15.07 12.32
C TRP A 11 -5.07 -16.40 12.07
N LEU A 12 -4.83 -16.73 10.79
CA LEU A 12 -4.28 -18.05 10.44
C LEU A 12 -2.79 -18.18 10.72
N ILE A 13 -1.99 -17.11 10.53
CA ILE A 13 -0.53 -17.22 10.67
C ILE A 13 -0.13 -17.60 12.09
N PRO A 14 -0.57 -16.91 13.17
CA PRO A 14 -0.23 -17.33 14.52
C PRO A 14 -0.64 -18.77 14.81
N LEU A 15 -1.83 -19.20 14.38
CA LEU A 15 -2.30 -20.57 14.54
C LEU A 15 -1.41 -21.58 13.81
N GLN A 16 -1.02 -21.30 12.58
CA GLN A 16 -0.22 -22.20 11.75
C GLN A 16 1.22 -22.36 12.25
N ILE A 17 1.80 -21.31 12.84
CA ILE A 17 3.17 -21.35 13.36
C ILE A 17 3.22 -21.67 14.86
N GLY A 18 2.06 -21.77 15.54
CA GLY A 18 1.97 -22.05 16.97
C GLY A 18 2.30 -20.84 17.87
N ALA A 19 2.19 -19.63 17.37
CA ALA A 19 2.34 -18.39 18.13
C ALA A 19 1.02 -18.01 18.82
N ARG A 20 1.10 -17.30 19.96
CA ARG A 20 -0.10 -16.79 20.64
C ARG A 20 -0.71 -15.59 19.96
N ASP A 21 0.13 -14.74 19.36
CA ASP A 21 -0.24 -13.50 18.70
C ASP A 21 0.84 -13.12 17.69
N VAL A 22 0.65 -12.04 16.94
CA VAL A 22 1.67 -11.43 16.08
C VAL A 22 2.79 -10.80 16.91
N ALA A 23 3.98 -10.60 16.33
CA ALA A 23 5.15 -10.09 17.06
C ALA A 23 4.92 -8.70 17.69
N PHE A 24 4.20 -7.83 17.00
CA PHE A 24 3.93 -6.46 17.44
C PHE A 24 2.42 -6.14 17.43
N PRO A 25 1.65 -6.55 18.48
CA PRO A 25 0.20 -6.35 18.52
C PRO A 25 -0.23 -4.88 18.43
N ARG A 26 0.55 -3.96 19.04
CA ARG A 26 0.27 -2.51 18.97
C ARG A 26 0.49 -1.95 17.56
N LEU A 27 1.53 -2.41 16.86
CA LEU A 27 1.78 -2.04 15.48
C LEU A 27 0.68 -2.58 14.57
N ASN A 28 0.17 -3.77 14.85
CA ASN A 28 -0.96 -4.36 14.15
C ASN A 28 -2.23 -3.52 14.29
N ALA A 29 -2.55 -3.10 15.51
CA ALA A 29 -3.68 -2.20 15.76
C ALA A 29 -3.50 -0.84 15.05
N LEU A 30 -2.30 -0.27 15.08
CA LEU A 30 -1.97 0.96 14.38
C LEU A 30 -2.17 0.81 12.87
N SER A 31 -1.68 -0.29 12.27
CA SER A 31 -1.84 -0.54 10.83
C SER A 31 -3.31 -0.60 10.43
N TYR A 32 -4.17 -1.22 11.26
CA TYR A 32 -5.62 -1.24 11.03
C TYR A 32 -6.23 0.18 11.01
N TRP A 33 -5.89 1.02 11.99
CA TRP A 33 -6.42 2.38 12.04
C TRP A 33 -5.94 3.24 10.87
N ILE A 34 -4.67 3.14 10.49
CA ILE A 34 -4.13 3.83 9.30
C ILE A 34 -4.86 3.33 8.04
N PHE A 35 -5.11 2.02 7.90
CA PHE A 35 -5.87 1.47 6.80
C PHE A 35 -7.28 2.03 6.74
N LEU A 36 -7.98 2.08 7.88
CA LEU A 36 -9.34 2.61 7.97
C LEU A 36 -9.39 4.07 7.53
N PHE A 37 -8.51 4.92 8.07
CA PHE A 37 -8.47 6.34 7.69
C PHE A 37 -8.07 6.55 6.22
N GLY A 38 -7.11 5.79 5.70
CA GLY A 38 -6.74 5.84 4.29
C GLY A 38 -7.90 5.45 3.37
N SER A 39 -8.66 4.43 3.75
CA SER A 39 -9.84 3.99 3.00
C SER A 39 -10.95 5.04 3.02
N ILE A 40 -11.20 5.67 4.17
CA ILE A 40 -12.17 6.78 4.28
C ILE A 40 -11.73 7.93 3.38
N LEU A 41 -10.44 8.28 3.39
CA LEU A 41 -9.90 9.38 2.60
C LEU A 41 -10.09 9.17 1.09
N ILE A 42 -9.83 7.95 0.58
CA ILE A 42 -10.09 7.62 -0.84
C ILE A 42 -11.57 7.78 -1.18
N ASN A 43 -12.45 7.28 -0.31
CA ASN A 43 -13.90 7.34 -0.53
C ASN A 43 -14.49 8.73 -0.28
N PHE A 44 -13.76 9.63 0.36
CA PHE A 44 -14.22 11.00 0.62
C PHE A 44 -14.52 11.79 -0.66
N SER A 45 -13.88 11.43 -1.76
CA SER A 45 -14.15 12.00 -3.09
C SER A 45 -15.61 11.86 -3.53
N TRP A 46 -16.31 10.81 -3.09
CA TRP A 46 -17.74 10.63 -3.40
C TRP A 46 -18.61 11.66 -2.69
N ILE A 47 -18.25 12.02 -1.45
CA ILE A 47 -18.98 13.03 -0.66
C ILE A 47 -18.78 14.41 -1.28
N THR A 48 -17.60 14.70 -1.82
CA THR A 48 -17.29 15.97 -2.49
C THR A 48 -17.81 16.04 -3.93
N GLY A 49 -18.32 14.94 -4.49
CA GLY A 49 -18.81 14.87 -5.86
C GLY A 49 -17.72 14.90 -6.93
N GLU A 50 -16.47 14.71 -6.57
CA GLU A 50 -15.30 14.81 -7.44
C GLU A 50 -14.57 13.47 -7.54
N ALA A 51 -15.19 12.46 -8.16
CA ALA A 51 -14.53 11.16 -8.34
C ALA A 51 -13.27 11.26 -9.23
N PRO A 52 -12.19 10.51 -8.89
CA PRO A 52 -10.99 10.48 -9.73
C PRO A 52 -11.30 9.84 -11.10
N ASN A 53 -10.84 10.45 -12.17
CA ASN A 53 -11.03 9.97 -13.55
C ASN A 53 -9.73 9.45 -14.17
N GLY A 54 -8.89 8.76 -13.40
CA GLY A 54 -7.61 8.21 -13.85
C GLY A 54 -7.57 6.69 -13.92
N GLY A 55 -8.70 6.02 -13.68
CA GLY A 55 -8.73 4.58 -13.47
C GLY A 55 -7.99 4.18 -12.17
N TRP A 56 -7.91 2.89 -11.87
CA TRP A 56 -7.26 2.40 -10.66
C TRP A 56 -5.72 2.57 -10.68
N PHE A 57 -5.12 2.72 -11.84
CA PHE A 57 -3.68 2.87 -12.04
C PHE A 57 -3.21 4.34 -12.10
N GLY A 58 -4.11 5.30 -12.28
CA GLY A 58 -3.81 6.73 -12.24
C GLY A 58 -2.70 7.20 -13.16
N TYR A 59 -2.58 6.66 -14.39
CA TYR A 59 -1.47 6.98 -15.28
C TYR A 59 -1.40 8.47 -15.65
N ALA A 60 -0.19 9.02 -15.56
CA ALA A 60 0.11 10.32 -16.13
C ALA A 60 0.14 10.23 -17.68
N PRO A 61 -0.29 11.29 -18.41
CA PRO A 61 -0.68 12.61 -17.90
C PRO A 61 -2.14 12.72 -17.44
N ASN A 62 -2.96 11.65 -17.58
CA ASN A 62 -4.40 11.68 -17.29
C ASN A 62 -4.68 12.02 -15.80
N SER A 63 -3.82 11.60 -14.88
CA SER A 63 -3.90 11.92 -13.45
C SER A 63 -3.48 13.36 -13.10
N GLY A 64 -2.92 14.10 -14.05
CA GLY A 64 -2.51 15.50 -13.88
C GLY A 64 -3.69 16.45 -13.75
N VAL A 65 -3.42 17.70 -13.32
CA VAL A 65 -4.44 18.73 -13.11
C VAL A 65 -5.17 19.09 -14.40
N THR A 66 -4.51 19.01 -15.55
CA THR A 66 -5.09 19.34 -16.86
C THR A 66 -6.29 18.46 -17.21
N PHE A 67 -6.22 17.16 -16.92
CA PHE A 67 -7.28 16.20 -17.25
C PHE A 67 -8.16 15.83 -16.04
N ASN A 68 -7.65 16.03 -14.82
CA ASN A 68 -8.34 15.81 -13.57
C ASN A 68 -8.21 17.05 -12.66
N PRO A 69 -8.88 18.18 -12.96
CA PRO A 69 -8.74 19.41 -12.19
C PRO A 69 -9.31 19.34 -10.79
N GLY A 70 -10.25 18.43 -10.53
CA GLY A 70 -10.90 18.23 -9.23
C GLY A 70 -9.99 17.64 -8.16
N LYS A 71 -10.46 17.67 -6.90
CA LYS A 71 -9.73 17.14 -5.73
C LYS A 71 -9.80 15.62 -5.62
N GLY A 72 -10.66 14.95 -6.38
CA GLY A 72 -10.86 13.49 -6.31
C GLY A 72 -9.57 12.71 -6.51
N MET A 73 -8.77 13.08 -7.52
CA MET A 73 -7.47 12.45 -7.76
C MET A 73 -6.46 12.73 -6.64
N THR A 74 -6.53 13.89 -6.01
CA THR A 74 -5.72 14.23 -4.83
C THR A 74 -6.06 13.34 -3.64
N TYR A 75 -7.34 13.14 -3.35
CA TYR A 75 -7.78 12.22 -2.29
C TYR A 75 -7.35 10.78 -2.57
N TRP A 76 -7.43 10.34 -3.84
CA TRP A 76 -6.98 9.02 -4.24
C TRP A 76 -5.47 8.83 -4.00
N VAL A 77 -4.62 9.77 -4.45
CA VAL A 77 -3.15 9.67 -4.28
C VAL A 77 -2.76 9.69 -2.81
N VAL A 78 -3.28 10.63 -2.02
CA VAL A 78 -2.95 10.73 -0.59
C VAL A 78 -3.45 9.49 0.16
N GLY A 79 -4.69 9.08 -0.10
CA GLY A 79 -5.24 7.88 0.50
C GLY A 79 -4.45 6.61 0.17
N LEU A 80 -4.00 6.47 -1.08
CA LEU A 80 -3.16 5.34 -1.51
C LEU A 80 -1.81 5.32 -0.75
N ASN A 81 -1.18 6.48 -0.57
CA ASN A 81 0.05 6.59 0.23
C ASN A 81 -0.18 6.21 1.70
N VAL A 82 -1.28 6.65 2.30
CA VAL A 82 -1.65 6.27 3.67
C VAL A 82 -1.90 4.76 3.78
N LEU A 83 -2.60 4.16 2.82
CA LEU A 83 -2.78 2.70 2.75
C LEU A 83 -1.45 1.95 2.59
N GLY A 84 -0.51 2.52 1.83
CA GLY A 84 0.84 1.99 1.68
C GLY A 84 1.60 1.90 3.01
N ILE A 85 1.53 2.96 3.83
CA ILE A 85 2.15 2.97 5.18
C ILE A 85 1.55 1.87 6.05
N SER A 86 0.22 1.71 6.05
CA SER A 86 -0.47 0.64 6.76
C SER A 86 0.04 -0.74 6.35
N SER A 87 0.14 -0.98 5.04
CA SER A 87 0.57 -2.27 4.48
C SER A 87 2.03 -2.59 4.80
N ILE A 88 2.92 -1.58 4.78
CA ILE A 88 4.33 -1.75 5.19
C ILE A 88 4.40 -2.14 6.68
N ALA A 89 3.65 -1.47 7.55
CA ALA A 89 3.61 -1.78 8.97
C ALA A 89 3.11 -3.22 9.23
N ALA A 90 2.06 -3.65 8.53
CA ALA A 90 1.56 -5.02 8.59
C ALA A 90 2.60 -6.02 8.04
N GLY A 91 3.24 -5.72 6.92
CA GLY A 91 4.27 -6.57 6.32
C GLY A 91 5.46 -6.80 7.26
N LEU A 92 5.98 -5.75 7.88
CA LEU A 92 7.05 -5.85 8.88
C LEU A 92 6.64 -6.74 10.05
N ASN A 93 5.40 -6.60 10.52
CA ASN A 93 4.89 -7.41 11.61
C ASN A 93 4.81 -8.90 11.22
N PHE A 94 4.30 -9.23 10.04
CA PHE A 94 4.23 -10.63 9.58
C PHE A 94 5.58 -11.24 9.32
N VAL A 95 6.53 -10.52 8.69
CA VAL A 95 7.90 -11.01 8.50
C VAL A 95 8.53 -11.36 9.85
N THR A 96 8.45 -10.46 10.82
CA THR A 96 9.00 -10.68 12.17
C THR A 96 8.30 -11.83 12.89
N THR A 97 6.98 -11.92 12.80
CA THR A 97 6.18 -13.00 13.43
C THR A 97 6.58 -14.35 12.84
N ILE A 98 6.63 -14.48 11.53
CA ILE A 98 6.91 -15.76 10.86
C ILE A 98 8.36 -16.19 11.09
N ILE A 99 9.32 -15.26 11.10
CA ILE A 99 10.73 -15.61 11.30
C ILE A 99 11.03 -15.95 12.74
N ASN A 100 10.53 -15.19 13.72
CA ASN A 100 10.99 -15.25 15.11
C ASN A 100 10.04 -16.04 16.05
N MET A 101 8.76 -16.18 15.71
CA MET A 101 7.77 -16.72 16.65
C MET A 101 7.27 -18.12 16.30
N ARG A 102 7.99 -18.85 15.45
CA ARG A 102 7.66 -20.25 15.16
C ARG A 102 7.78 -21.12 16.41
N ALA A 103 6.89 -22.12 16.50
CA ALA A 103 6.93 -23.11 17.56
C ALA A 103 8.29 -23.85 17.60
N PRO A 104 8.80 -24.22 18.79
CA PRO A 104 10.02 -25.01 18.91
C PRO A 104 9.97 -26.28 18.05
N GLY A 105 11.02 -26.50 17.24
CA GLY A 105 11.09 -27.64 16.31
C GLY A 105 10.46 -27.39 14.93
N MET A 106 9.80 -26.27 14.69
CA MET A 106 9.28 -25.89 13.37
C MET A 106 10.38 -25.17 12.57
N SER A 107 11.06 -25.90 11.69
CA SER A 107 11.98 -25.30 10.72
C SER A 107 11.20 -24.58 9.60
N MET A 108 11.88 -23.73 8.83
CA MET A 108 11.27 -23.02 7.70
C MET A 108 10.57 -23.96 6.72
N PHE A 109 11.18 -25.09 6.40
CA PHE A 109 10.62 -26.09 5.45
C PHE A 109 9.43 -26.90 6.00
N LYS A 110 9.14 -26.81 7.29
CA LYS A 110 7.97 -27.45 7.90
C LYS A 110 6.76 -26.51 8.00
N MET A 111 6.91 -25.24 7.59
CA MET A 111 5.81 -24.29 7.60
C MET A 111 4.77 -24.65 6.52
N PRO A 112 3.47 -24.42 6.81
CA PRO A 112 2.42 -24.50 5.79
C PRO A 112 2.67 -23.56 4.62
N ILE A 113 2.22 -23.94 3.43
CA ILE A 113 2.42 -23.16 2.21
C ILE A 113 1.80 -21.76 2.30
N PHE A 114 0.68 -21.63 3.02
CA PHE A 114 0.02 -20.34 3.24
C PHE A 114 0.94 -19.36 4.01
N THR A 115 1.59 -19.84 5.06
CA THR A 115 2.58 -19.04 5.82
C THR A 115 3.77 -18.63 4.96
N TRP A 116 4.26 -19.55 4.10
CA TRP A 116 5.32 -19.23 3.14
C TRP A 116 4.91 -18.14 2.15
N MET A 117 3.71 -18.27 1.57
CA MET A 117 3.21 -17.26 0.62
C MET A 117 3.03 -15.90 1.30
N THR A 118 2.54 -15.88 2.54
CA THR A 118 2.42 -14.64 3.31
C THR A 118 3.79 -14.01 3.61
N LEU A 119 4.80 -14.81 3.94
CA LEU A 119 6.16 -14.31 4.15
C LEU A 119 6.70 -13.63 2.88
N VAL A 120 6.61 -14.31 1.74
CA VAL A 120 7.07 -13.77 0.45
C VAL A 120 6.30 -12.50 0.09
N THR A 121 4.97 -12.53 0.20
CA THR A 121 4.12 -11.36 -0.06
C THR A 121 4.48 -10.18 0.83
N SER A 122 4.73 -10.41 2.12
CA SER A 122 5.11 -9.36 3.07
C SER A 122 6.45 -8.73 2.71
N ILE A 123 7.43 -9.51 2.28
CA ILE A 123 8.72 -9.01 1.80
C ILE A 123 8.53 -8.15 0.53
N LEU A 124 7.75 -8.64 -0.43
CA LEU A 124 7.47 -7.89 -1.66
C LEU A 124 6.74 -6.57 -1.38
N ILE A 125 5.79 -6.55 -0.45
CA ILE A 125 5.09 -5.33 -0.02
C ILE A 125 6.09 -4.30 0.55
N ILE A 126 7.00 -4.73 1.42
CA ILE A 126 8.00 -3.85 2.04
C ILE A 126 8.93 -3.24 0.97
N LEU A 127 9.22 -3.97 -0.10
CA LEU A 127 10.08 -3.49 -1.18
C LEU A 127 9.34 -2.60 -2.19
N ALA A 128 8.12 -2.97 -2.59
CA ALA A 128 7.38 -2.29 -3.65
C ALA A 128 6.68 -0.99 -3.20
N LEU A 129 6.09 -0.98 -2.01
CA LEU A 129 5.28 0.17 -1.57
C LEU A 129 6.07 1.46 -1.32
N PRO A 130 7.30 1.46 -0.80
CA PRO A 130 8.06 2.70 -0.70
C PRO A 130 8.31 3.36 -2.05
N ILE A 131 8.55 2.56 -3.09
CA ILE A 131 8.76 3.07 -4.45
C ILE A 131 7.48 3.69 -5.01
N LEU A 132 6.35 3.03 -4.81
CA LEU A 132 5.04 3.59 -5.17
C LEU A 132 4.72 4.86 -4.38
N ALA A 133 5.07 4.92 -3.09
CA ALA A 133 4.85 6.10 -2.26
C ALA A 133 5.63 7.31 -2.79
N VAL A 134 6.86 7.13 -3.26
CA VAL A 134 7.64 8.21 -3.92
C VAL A 134 6.92 8.72 -5.16
N ALA A 135 6.42 7.85 -6.03
CA ALA A 135 5.65 8.25 -7.20
C ALA A 135 4.37 9.01 -6.82
N GLY A 136 3.67 8.53 -5.79
CA GLY A 136 2.49 9.22 -5.26
C GLY A 136 2.80 10.63 -4.73
N ILE A 137 3.91 10.80 -4.02
CA ILE A 137 4.36 12.11 -3.54
C ILE A 137 4.71 13.02 -4.72
N GLN A 138 5.44 12.53 -5.73
CA GLN A 138 5.77 13.29 -6.93
C GLN A 138 4.51 13.74 -7.68
N LEU A 139 3.53 12.84 -7.87
CA LEU A 139 2.26 13.21 -8.50
C LEU A 139 1.49 14.25 -7.66
N GLN A 140 1.54 14.12 -6.34
CA GLN A 140 0.91 15.08 -5.44
C GLN A 140 1.57 16.46 -5.55
N THR A 141 2.90 16.53 -5.64
CA THR A 141 3.62 17.80 -5.81
C THR A 141 3.35 18.43 -7.20
N ASP A 142 3.24 17.62 -8.25
CA ASP A 142 2.83 18.10 -9.56
C ASP A 142 1.43 18.74 -9.54
N ARG A 143 0.52 18.16 -8.74
CA ARG A 143 -0.87 18.65 -8.63
C ARG A 143 -1.03 19.89 -7.76
N ILE A 144 -0.27 19.99 -6.66
CA ILE A 144 -0.44 21.09 -5.67
C ILE A 144 0.50 22.25 -5.94
N TYR A 145 1.75 21.94 -6.26
CA TYR A 145 2.81 22.95 -6.40
C TYR A 145 3.19 23.23 -7.85
N GLY A 146 2.59 22.53 -8.82
CA GLY A 146 2.89 22.71 -10.23
C GLY A 146 4.31 22.28 -10.62
N THR A 147 4.88 21.29 -9.93
CA THR A 147 6.12 20.64 -10.36
C THR A 147 5.85 19.83 -11.64
N HIS A 148 6.89 19.40 -12.32
CA HIS A 148 6.76 18.79 -13.65
C HIS A 148 7.42 17.41 -13.72
N PHE A 149 7.30 16.58 -12.67
CA PHE A 149 7.87 15.23 -12.67
C PHE A 149 7.28 14.36 -13.81
N PHE A 150 5.97 14.45 -14.02
CA PHE A 150 5.24 13.65 -15.01
C PHE A 150 4.65 14.48 -16.16
N ASN A 151 4.98 15.75 -16.25
CA ASN A 151 4.51 16.63 -17.31
C ASN A 151 5.60 16.84 -18.36
N SER A 152 5.40 16.28 -19.57
CA SER A 152 6.36 16.39 -20.67
C SER A 152 6.57 17.82 -21.18
N LEU A 153 5.58 18.69 -21.07
CA LEU A 153 5.72 20.11 -21.46
C LEU A 153 6.67 20.88 -20.55
N GLY A 154 6.84 20.44 -19.31
CA GLY A 154 7.77 21.01 -18.34
C GLY A 154 9.10 20.24 -18.22
N GLY A 155 9.38 19.28 -19.10
CA GLY A 155 10.60 18.48 -19.09
C GLY A 155 10.52 17.20 -18.24
N GLY A 156 9.36 16.85 -17.73
CA GLY A 156 9.10 15.60 -17.03
C GLY A 156 8.80 14.42 -17.97
N ASP A 157 8.72 13.21 -17.40
CA ASP A 157 8.45 12.00 -18.15
C ASP A 157 7.22 11.24 -17.60
N PRO A 158 6.09 11.23 -18.34
CA PRO A 158 4.91 10.45 -17.94
C PRO A 158 5.16 8.94 -17.88
N VAL A 159 6.12 8.42 -18.67
CA VAL A 159 6.47 6.99 -18.70
C VAL A 159 7.10 6.55 -17.37
N MET A 160 7.75 7.47 -16.66
CA MET A 160 8.30 7.21 -15.33
C MET A 160 7.22 6.74 -14.34
N TRP A 161 6.02 7.33 -14.38
CA TRP A 161 4.89 6.85 -13.56
C TRP A 161 4.54 5.41 -13.88
N GLN A 162 4.46 5.04 -15.14
CA GLN A 162 4.11 3.68 -15.58
C GLN A 162 5.15 2.67 -15.10
N HIS A 163 6.44 2.98 -15.19
CA HIS A 163 7.50 2.10 -14.72
C HIS A 163 7.49 1.90 -13.21
N ILE A 164 7.26 2.97 -12.44
CA ILE A 164 7.19 2.87 -10.98
C ILE A 164 5.92 2.13 -10.54
N PHE A 165 4.77 2.45 -11.15
CA PHE A 165 3.50 1.80 -10.84
C PHE A 165 3.50 0.31 -11.21
N TRP A 166 4.27 -0.09 -12.20
CA TRP A 166 4.39 -1.48 -12.62
C TRP A 166 4.93 -2.41 -11.52
N LEU A 167 5.69 -1.89 -10.58
CA LEU A 167 6.19 -2.65 -9.43
C LEU A 167 5.09 -3.02 -8.41
N PHE A 168 3.96 -2.30 -8.43
CA PHE A 168 2.79 -2.53 -7.58
C PHE A 168 1.75 -3.40 -8.29
#